data_5c09844778976ba31f41a65e49f47f1e
#
_entry.id   5c09844778976ba31f41a65e49f47f1e
#
_cell.length_a   1.000
_cell.length_b   1.000
_cell.length_c   1.000
_cell.angle_alpha   90.00
_cell.angle_beta   90.00
_cell.angle_gamma   90.00
#
_symmetry.space_group_name_H-M   'P 1'
#
loop_
_entity.id
_entity.type
_entity.pdbx_description
1 polymer ?
#
loop_
_entity_poly.entity_id
_entity_poly.type
_entity_poly.pdbx_seq_one_letter_code
_entity_poly.pdbx_strand_id
1 'polypeptide(L)'
;MTERPGTAVGRGGGKVIVAGEHAVVFGHAAVAGALDRGVQACAARRPGPLTLAVDGSFAVAVTAGDDHPVAVALTTIADALGVTDGVAVTATATVPAGAGLGSSAALTVAIARALGAVVGRPLDPDAAAALANAGERAFHGTPSGLDAALAARGGWGRFVRGAGLTAIAAPPLPLVIGLSGQPRSTAAMVARVAAARAAAPAAIDARLTRLGALAEAVAAALPDGAAGWPAIGLAMIEAHDELAALGVSTARLDELVAAARGAGALGAKLTGGGGGGAIIALAPDDPAAVLAAWAARGAPGFVTSVGGLP
;
A
#
# COMPACT_ATOMS: atom_id res chain seq x y z
N MET A 1 21.55 14.13 1.26
CA MET A 1 22.58 13.08 1.49
C MET A 1 23.46 13.01 0.25
N THR A 2 24.73 13.37 0.35
CA THR A 2 25.70 13.24 -0.74
C THR A 2 25.98 11.75 -0.98
N GLU A 3 25.83 11.29 -2.23
CA GLU A 3 26.17 9.93 -2.63
C GLU A 3 27.65 9.65 -2.32
N ARG A 4 27.89 8.65 -1.48
CA ARG A 4 29.25 8.17 -1.23
C ARG A 4 29.67 7.32 -2.47
N PRO A 5 30.90 7.46 -2.99
CA PRO A 5 31.38 6.62 -4.07
C PRO A 5 31.23 5.14 -3.70
N GLY A 6 30.59 4.35 -4.60
CA GLY A 6 30.37 2.92 -4.39
C GLY A 6 29.07 2.56 -3.63
N THR A 7 28.16 3.51 -3.40
CA THR A 7 26.81 3.26 -2.86
C THR A 7 25.78 3.39 -3.97
N ALA A 8 24.78 2.50 -3.97
CA ALA A 8 23.65 2.53 -4.88
C ALA A 8 22.35 2.71 -4.10
N VAL A 9 21.46 3.58 -4.59
CA VAL A 9 20.19 3.91 -3.93
C VAL A 9 19.02 3.31 -4.70
N GLY A 10 18.10 2.69 -3.96
CA GLY A 10 16.80 2.23 -4.45
C GLY A 10 15.67 2.83 -3.63
N ARG A 11 14.54 3.14 -4.28
CA ARG A 11 13.33 3.63 -3.62
C ARG A 11 12.13 2.80 -4.02
N GLY A 12 11.22 2.57 -3.07
CA GLY A 12 9.91 1.97 -3.31
C GLY A 12 8.85 2.73 -2.54
N GLY A 13 7.76 3.10 -3.21
CA GLY A 13 6.64 3.82 -2.62
C GLY A 13 5.73 2.90 -1.80
N GLY A 14 5.11 3.44 -0.73
CA GLY A 14 3.93 2.82 -0.15
C GLY A 14 2.74 2.92 -1.12
N LYS A 15 1.60 2.33 -0.76
CA LYS A 15 0.36 2.45 -1.55
C LYS A 15 -0.87 2.55 -0.66
N VAL A 16 -1.94 3.07 -1.22
CA VAL A 16 -3.26 3.05 -0.61
C VAL A 16 -4.31 2.66 -1.64
N ILE A 17 -5.31 1.86 -1.24
CA ILE A 17 -6.49 1.58 -2.06
C ILE A 17 -7.55 2.63 -1.72
N VAL A 18 -8.01 3.38 -2.72
CA VAL A 18 -9.05 4.41 -2.57
C VAL A 18 -10.44 3.82 -2.77
N ALA A 19 -10.59 2.86 -3.67
CA ALA A 19 -11.85 2.17 -3.91
C ALA A 19 -11.64 0.77 -4.48
N GLY A 20 -12.61 -0.15 -4.27
CA GLY A 20 -12.61 -1.49 -4.84
C GLY A 20 -11.99 -2.58 -3.97
N GLU A 21 -11.73 -2.31 -2.68
CA GLU A 21 -11.32 -3.33 -1.71
C GLU A 21 -12.30 -4.49 -1.71
N HIS A 22 -11.83 -5.69 -1.51
CA HIS A 22 -12.55 -6.96 -1.60
C HIS A 22 -13.14 -7.26 -2.98
N ALA A 23 -13.82 -6.30 -3.64
CA ALA A 23 -14.37 -6.50 -4.97
C ALA A 23 -13.30 -6.95 -5.98
N VAL A 24 -12.07 -6.45 -5.86
CA VAL A 24 -10.93 -6.82 -6.70
C VAL A 24 -10.56 -8.32 -6.60
N VAL A 25 -10.80 -8.95 -5.47
CA VAL A 25 -10.57 -10.40 -5.29
C VAL A 25 -11.53 -11.22 -6.15
N PHE A 26 -12.71 -10.67 -6.41
CA PHE A 26 -13.79 -11.30 -7.18
C PHE A 26 -13.89 -10.77 -8.62
N GLY A 27 -12.84 -10.13 -9.15
CA GLY A 27 -12.72 -9.77 -10.56
C GLY A 27 -13.20 -8.37 -10.92
N HIS A 28 -13.66 -7.57 -9.96
CA HIS A 28 -13.98 -6.16 -10.18
C HIS A 28 -12.73 -5.27 -10.13
N ALA A 29 -12.88 -4.01 -10.53
CA ALA A 29 -11.79 -3.05 -10.46
C ALA A 29 -11.51 -2.60 -9.02
N ALA A 30 -10.24 -2.25 -8.76
CA ALA A 30 -9.83 -1.40 -7.64
C ALA A 30 -8.98 -0.24 -8.16
N VAL A 31 -9.06 0.89 -7.48
CA VAL A 31 -8.20 2.06 -7.72
C VAL A 31 -7.28 2.25 -6.52
N ALA A 32 -6.00 2.30 -6.82
CA ALA A 32 -4.96 2.50 -5.82
C ALA A 32 -3.92 3.51 -6.31
N GLY A 33 -3.29 4.20 -5.39
CA GLY A 33 -2.23 5.15 -5.69
C GLY A 33 -1.00 4.96 -4.81
N ALA A 34 0.15 5.32 -5.36
CA ALA A 34 1.40 5.35 -4.61
C ALA A 34 1.40 6.51 -3.61
N LEU A 35 1.95 6.25 -2.43
CA LEU A 35 2.18 7.25 -1.39
C LEU A 35 3.49 7.99 -1.64
N ASP A 36 3.57 9.24 -1.20
CA ASP A 36 4.82 10.01 -1.08
C ASP A 36 5.73 9.50 0.07
N ARG A 37 5.29 8.45 0.76
CA ARG A 37 6.01 7.73 1.81
C ARG A 37 6.35 6.32 1.33
N GLY A 38 7.48 5.80 1.76
CA GLY A 38 7.91 4.48 1.32
C GLY A 38 9.16 4.02 2.05
N VAL A 39 10.03 3.35 1.31
CA VAL A 39 11.33 2.88 1.78
C VAL A 39 12.41 3.36 0.82
N GLN A 40 13.51 3.89 1.37
CA GLN A 40 14.74 4.16 0.64
C GLN A 40 15.80 3.19 1.14
N ALA A 41 16.40 2.42 0.24
CA ALA A 41 17.51 1.51 0.52
C ALA A 41 18.81 2.01 -0.11
N CYS A 42 19.92 1.82 0.59
CA CYS A 42 21.28 2.06 0.13
C CYS A 42 22.06 0.76 0.20
N ALA A 43 22.55 0.27 -0.94
CA ALA A 43 23.43 -0.89 -1.03
C ALA A 43 24.88 -0.45 -1.23
N ALA A 44 25.79 -1.04 -0.48
CA ALA A 44 27.23 -0.77 -0.58
C ALA A 44 28.02 -2.07 -0.62
N ARG A 45 29.06 -2.12 -1.46
CA ARG A 45 30.04 -3.22 -1.44
C ARG A 45 30.76 -3.25 -0.11
N ARG A 46 30.74 -4.41 0.56
CA ARG A 46 31.39 -4.59 1.88
C ARG A 46 31.74 -6.07 2.06
N PRO A 47 32.96 -6.40 2.53
CA PRO A 47 33.31 -7.79 2.84
C PRO A 47 32.33 -8.41 3.86
N GLY A 48 32.00 -9.68 3.68
CA GLY A 48 31.11 -10.43 4.57
C GLY A 48 29.79 -10.84 3.93
N PRO A 49 28.85 -11.40 4.70
CA PRO A 49 27.57 -11.87 4.20
C PRO A 49 26.72 -10.70 3.72
N LEU A 50 25.74 -11.01 2.87
CA LEU A 50 24.70 -10.07 2.49
C LEU A 50 23.81 -9.78 3.69
N THR A 51 23.71 -8.52 4.09
CA THR A 51 22.94 -8.06 5.24
C THR A 51 21.97 -6.96 4.86
N LEU A 52 20.88 -6.86 5.61
CA LEU A 52 19.93 -5.73 5.55
C LEU A 52 19.62 -5.23 6.95
N ALA A 53 19.73 -3.91 7.14
CA ALA A 53 19.22 -3.22 8.32
C ALA A 53 18.22 -2.15 7.89
N VAL A 54 17.03 -2.18 8.49
CA VAL A 54 15.95 -1.20 8.26
C VAL A 54 15.70 -0.43 9.54
N ASP A 55 15.53 0.87 9.43
CA ASP A 55 15.12 1.78 10.50
C ASP A 55 13.93 2.67 10.08
N GLY A 56 13.49 3.56 10.99
CA GLY A 56 12.40 4.51 10.75
C GLY A 56 11.06 4.04 11.31
N SER A 57 10.02 3.96 10.48
CA SER A 57 8.66 3.55 10.91
C SER A 57 8.58 2.11 11.39
N PHE A 58 9.55 1.28 11.07
CA PHE A 58 9.78 -0.05 11.64
C PHE A 58 11.27 -0.38 11.59
N ALA A 59 11.71 -1.30 12.44
CA ALA A 59 13.11 -1.70 12.51
C ALA A 59 13.24 -3.22 12.34
N VAL A 60 14.20 -3.65 11.53
CA VAL A 60 14.58 -5.06 11.37
C VAL A 60 16.04 -5.14 10.91
N ALA A 61 16.77 -6.11 11.40
CA ALA A 61 18.12 -6.44 10.93
C ALA A 61 18.19 -7.93 10.67
N VAL A 62 18.62 -8.32 9.46
CA VAL A 62 18.68 -9.71 9.00
C VAL A 62 19.92 -9.96 8.15
N THR A 63 20.32 -11.23 8.10
CA THR A 63 21.30 -11.75 7.15
C THR A 63 20.61 -12.60 6.11
N ALA A 64 21.07 -12.59 4.87
CA ALA A 64 20.55 -13.49 3.84
C ALA A 64 20.72 -14.96 4.29
N GLY A 65 19.65 -15.75 4.14
CA GLY A 65 19.60 -17.12 4.61
C GLY A 65 18.95 -17.32 5.99
N ASP A 66 18.65 -16.25 6.74
CA ASP A 66 17.85 -16.36 7.95
C ASP A 66 16.38 -16.73 7.61
N ASP A 67 15.66 -17.38 8.56
CA ASP A 67 14.25 -17.78 8.37
C ASP A 67 13.25 -16.61 8.46
N HIS A 68 13.71 -15.41 8.78
CA HIS A 68 12.83 -14.23 8.86
C HIS A 68 12.27 -13.85 7.48
N PRO A 69 10.96 -13.52 7.32
CA PRO A 69 10.37 -13.20 6.00
C PRO A 69 11.11 -12.11 5.22
N VAL A 70 11.68 -11.11 5.91
CA VAL A 70 12.50 -10.06 5.28
C VAL A 70 13.82 -10.63 4.73
N ALA A 71 14.43 -11.59 5.43
CA ALA A 71 15.66 -12.25 4.96
C ALA A 71 15.36 -13.16 3.75
N VAL A 72 14.25 -13.89 3.78
CA VAL A 72 13.79 -14.71 2.64
C VAL A 72 13.56 -13.83 1.40
N ALA A 73 12.90 -12.68 1.56
CA ALA A 73 12.71 -11.72 0.48
C ALA A 73 14.04 -11.15 -0.05
N LEU A 74 14.97 -10.77 0.87
CA LEU A 74 16.31 -10.31 0.53
C LEU A 74 17.07 -11.35 -0.29
N THR A 75 17.09 -12.62 0.18
CA THR A 75 17.76 -13.73 -0.50
C THR A 75 17.16 -13.98 -1.88
N THR A 76 15.82 -14.04 -1.99
CA THR A 76 15.12 -14.24 -3.26
C THR A 76 15.50 -13.18 -4.30
N ILE A 77 15.57 -11.91 -3.89
CA ILE A 77 15.92 -10.80 -4.77
C ILE A 77 17.41 -10.86 -5.15
N ALA A 78 18.26 -11.16 -4.18
CA ALA A 78 19.71 -11.23 -4.35
C ALA A 78 20.11 -12.37 -5.30
N ASP A 79 19.54 -13.57 -5.14
CA ASP A 79 19.78 -14.73 -5.98
C ASP A 79 19.44 -14.44 -7.46
N ALA A 80 18.30 -13.80 -7.72
CA ALA A 80 17.89 -13.41 -9.05
C ALA A 80 18.82 -12.36 -9.71
N LEU A 81 19.56 -11.60 -8.90
CA LEU A 81 20.55 -10.62 -9.35
C LEU A 81 21.97 -11.19 -9.37
N GLY A 82 22.18 -12.41 -8.86
CA GLY A 82 23.50 -13.03 -8.72
C GLY A 82 24.35 -12.42 -7.60
N VAL A 83 23.70 -11.93 -6.54
CA VAL A 83 24.35 -11.34 -5.34
C VAL A 83 24.29 -12.36 -4.21
N THR A 84 25.43 -12.99 -3.90
CA THR A 84 25.52 -14.00 -2.84
C THR A 84 26.08 -13.44 -1.53
N ASP A 85 27.02 -12.51 -1.64
CA ASP A 85 27.74 -11.89 -0.51
C ASP A 85 28.35 -10.53 -0.90
N GLY A 86 29.15 -9.97 -0.04
CA GLY A 86 29.92 -8.76 -0.33
C GLY A 86 29.09 -7.49 -0.48
N VAL A 87 27.86 -7.46 0.05
CA VAL A 87 26.98 -6.30 0.03
C VAL A 87 26.28 -6.10 1.38
N ALA A 88 26.28 -4.88 1.88
CA ALA A 88 25.44 -4.46 3.00
C ALA A 88 24.37 -3.49 2.49
N VAL A 89 23.14 -3.73 2.87
CA VAL A 89 21.98 -2.86 2.58
C VAL A 89 21.52 -2.19 3.86
N THR A 90 21.39 -0.87 3.83
CA THR A 90 20.70 -0.10 4.87
C THR A 90 19.46 0.53 4.28
N ALA A 91 18.35 0.55 5.01
CA ALA A 91 17.11 1.14 4.52
C ALA A 91 16.43 1.99 5.59
N THR A 92 15.75 3.05 5.14
CA THR A 92 14.92 3.90 6.01
C THR A 92 13.47 3.84 5.54
N ALA A 93 12.57 3.45 6.44
CA ALA A 93 11.14 3.34 6.17
C ALA A 93 10.38 4.56 6.73
N THR A 94 9.55 5.19 5.90
CA THR A 94 8.64 6.28 6.28
C THR A 94 7.18 5.86 6.21
N VAL A 95 6.90 4.65 5.68
CA VAL A 95 5.56 4.05 5.64
C VAL A 95 5.38 3.07 6.81
N PRO A 96 4.28 3.17 7.59
CA PRO A 96 4.03 2.26 8.71
C PRO A 96 3.91 0.80 8.27
N ALA A 97 4.53 -0.13 9.02
CA ALA A 97 4.37 -1.56 8.79
C ALA A 97 3.02 -2.07 9.33
N GLY A 98 2.48 -3.13 8.71
CA GLY A 98 1.27 -3.81 9.19
C GLY A 98 -0.04 -3.05 8.99
N ALA A 99 0.01 -1.77 8.60
CA ALA A 99 -1.18 -0.94 8.42
C ALA A 99 -1.91 -1.15 7.07
N GLY A 100 -1.32 -1.91 6.13
CA GLY A 100 -1.88 -2.13 4.80
C GLY A 100 -1.51 -1.09 3.76
N LEU A 101 -0.49 -0.35 4.06
CA LEU A 101 0.02 0.74 3.23
C LEU A 101 1.17 0.30 2.31
N GLY A 102 1.34 -1.00 2.08
CA GLY A 102 2.31 -1.54 1.11
C GLY A 102 3.76 -1.47 1.58
N SER A 103 4.03 -1.51 2.89
CA SER A 103 5.41 -1.40 3.42
C SER A 103 6.34 -2.54 2.97
N SER A 104 5.83 -3.77 2.84
CA SER A 104 6.61 -4.91 2.34
C SER A 104 7.00 -4.70 0.88
N ALA A 105 6.06 -4.32 0.01
CA ALA A 105 6.32 -4.03 -1.39
C ALA A 105 7.27 -2.83 -1.57
N ALA A 106 7.11 -1.78 -0.76
CA ALA A 106 8.04 -0.66 -0.76
C ALA A 106 9.47 -1.11 -0.41
N LEU A 107 9.61 -1.99 0.58
CA LEU A 107 10.90 -2.53 0.99
C LEU A 107 11.51 -3.40 -0.10
N THR A 108 10.76 -4.36 -0.65
CA THR A 108 11.26 -5.29 -1.67
C THR A 108 11.65 -4.56 -2.96
N VAL A 109 10.89 -3.55 -3.39
CA VAL A 109 11.25 -2.69 -4.54
C VAL A 109 12.52 -1.89 -4.26
N ALA A 110 12.62 -1.29 -3.06
CA ALA A 110 13.81 -0.52 -2.68
C ALA A 110 15.07 -1.39 -2.67
N ILE A 111 14.99 -2.60 -2.11
CA ILE A 111 16.08 -3.59 -2.10
C ILE A 111 16.45 -3.99 -3.53
N ALA A 112 15.46 -4.36 -4.37
CA ALA A 112 15.70 -4.79 -5.74
C ALA A 112 16.45 -3.73 -6.55
N ARG A 113 16.02 -2.47 -6.46
CA ARG A 113 16.68 -1.35 -7.13
C ARG A 113 18.09 -1.08 -6.61
N ALA A 114 18.26 -1.08 -5.27
CA ALA A 114 19.57 -0.84 -4.67
C ALA A 114 20.57 -1.95 -5.02
N LEU A 115 20.17 -3.23 -4.93
CA LEU A 115 21.00 -4.37 -5.30
C LEU A 115 21.29 -4.39 -6.81
N GLY A 116 20.28 -4.16 -7.66
CA GLY A 116 20.49 -4.07 -9.10
C GLY A 116 21.51 -3.00 -9.47
N ALA A 117 21.39 -1.81 -8.88
CA ALA A 117 22.30 -0.70 -9.16
C ALA A 117 23.73 -0.96 -8.64
N VAL A 118 23.90 -1.57 -7.45
CA VAL A 118 25.25 -1.85 -6.90
C VAL A 118 26.02 -2.90 -7.70
N VAL A 119 25.30 -3.78 -8.44
CA VAL A 119 25.92 -4.77 -9.34
C VAL A 119 25.97 -4.29 -10.81
N GLY A 120 25.68 -3.02 -11.06
CA GLY A 120 25.74 -2.44 -12.42
C GLY A 120 24.58 -2.85 -13.34
N ARG A 121 23.45 -3.31 -12.76
CA ARG A 121 22.22 -3.73 -13.47
C ARG A 121 21.03 -2.92 -12.98
N PRO A 122 20.96 -1.59 -13.22
CA PRO A 122 19.84 -0.79 -12.80
C PRO A 122 18.52 -1.34 -13.38
N LEU A 123 17.51 -1.46 -12.52
CA LEU A 123 16.21 -2.01 -12.88
C LEU A 123 15.25 -0.91 -13.32
N ASP A 124 14.61 -1.09 -14.46
CA ASP A 124 13.42 -0.31 -14.80
C ASP A 124 12.24 -0.62 -13.87
N PRO A 125 11.16 0.16 -13.88
CA PRO A 125 10.03 -0.07 -12.98
C PRO A 125 9.41 -1.46 -13.09
N ASP A 126 9.36 -2.05 -14.28
CA ASP A 126 8.72 -3.34 -14.52
C ASP A 126 9.59 -4.50 -14.01
N ALA A 127 10.88 -4.45 -14.28
CA ALA A 127 11.84 -5.40 -13.74
C ALA A 127 11.90 -5.33 -12.21
N ALA A 128 11.89 -4.11 -11.64
CA ALA A 128 11.87 -3.93 -10.20
C ALA A 128 10.57 -4.48 -9.57
N ALA A 129 9.41 -4.23 -10.18
CA ALA A 129 8.14 -4.76 -9.72
C ALA A 129 8.08 -6.29 -9.80
N ALA A 130 8.54 -6.89 -10.88
CA ALA A 130 8.55 -8.34 -11.06
C ALA A 130 9.44 -9.02 -10.01
N LEU A 131 10.63 -8.49 -9.79
CA LEU A 131 11.57 -9.02 -8.81
C LEU A 131 11.08 -8.84 -7.37
N ALA A 132 10.54 -7.66 -7.05
CA ALA A 132 9.92 -7.39 -5.76
C ALA A 132 8.72 -8.32 -5.49
N ASN A 133 7.88 -8.58 -6.50
CA ASN A 133 6.73 -9.48 -6.38
C ASN A 133 7.16 -10.93 -6.09
N ALA A 134 8.33 -11.36 -6.57
CA ALA A 134 8.91 -12.64 -6.17
C ALA A 134 9.29 -12.66 -4.69
N GLY A 135 9.91 -11.58 -4.17
CA GLY A 135 10.21 -11.42 -2.74
C GLY A 135 8.97 -11.31 -1.85
N GLU A 136 7.88 -10.69 -2.34
CA GLU A 136 6.61 -10.54 -1.62
C GLU A 136 5.95 -11.89 -1.25
N ARG A 137 6.30 -12.98 -1.92
CA ARG A 137 5.81 -14.33 -1.57
C ARG A 137 6.20 -14.73 -0.14
N ALA A 138 7.31 -14.20 0.38
CA ALA A 138 7.73 -14.44 1.76
C ALA A 138 6.74 -13.87 2.80
N PHE A 139 5.99 -12.82 2.44
CA PHE A 139 5.03 -12.16 3.32
C PHE A 139 3.58 -12.61 3.07
N HIS A 140 3.23 -12.87 1.81
CA HIS A 140 1.82 -12.98 1.37
C HIS A 140 1.49 -14.24 0.60
N GLY A 141 2.42 -15.18 0.44
CA GLY A 141 2.21 -16.43 -0.29
C GLY A 141 1.92 -16.20 -1.79
N THR A 142 0.74 -15.70 -2.15
CA THR A 142 0.34 -15.40 -3.53
C THR A 142 0.02 -13.91 -3.69
N PRO A 143 1.03 -13.04 -3.86
CA PRO A 143 0.82 -11.61 -4.04
C PRO A 143 0.14 -11.32 -5.39
N SER A 144 -0.74 -10.32 -5.43
CA SER A 144 -1.46 -9.92 -6.66
C SER A 144 -0.58 -9.20 -7.68
N GLY A 145 0.57 -8.69 -7.28
CA GLY A 145 1.44 -7.82 -8.06
C GLY A 145 1.06 -6.33 -8.03
N LEU A 146 -0.13 -5.98 -7.54
CA LEU A 146 -0.57 -4.58 -7.44
C LEU A 146 0.38 -3.73 -6.60
N ASP A 147 0.71 -4.22 -5.40
CA ASP A 147 1.49 -3.48 -4.41
C ASP A 147 2.92 -3.23 -4.95
N ALA A 148 3.55 -4.25 -5.53
CA ALA A 148 4.89 -4.14 -6.13
C ALA A 148 4.90 -3.22 -7.37
N ALA A 149 3.87 -3.29 -8.23
CA ALA A 149 3.76 -2.44 -9.41
C ALA A 149 3.63 -0.96 -9.03
N LEU A 150 2.77 -0.62 -8.05
CA LEU A 150 2.63 0.76 -7.57
C LEU A 150 3.87 1.23 -6.82
N ALA A 151 4.48 0.38 -5.98
CA ALA A 151 5.71 0.72 -5.27
C ALA A 151 6.87 1.03 -6.22
N ALA A 152 6.90 0.38 -7.39
CA ALA A 152 7.94 0.59 -8.39
C ALA A 152 7.65 1.75 -9.35
N ARG A 153 6.40 1.90 -9.81
CA ARG A 153 6.05 2.88 -10.86
C ARG A 153 5.60 4.22 -10.28
N GLY A 154 5.04 4.23 -9.07
CA GLY A 154 4.34 5.39 -8.55
C GLY A 154 3.01 5.61 -9.26
N GLY A 155 2.46 6.81 -9.12
CA GLY A 155 1.26 7.25 -9.82
C GLY A 155 -0.02 6.57 -9.33
N TRP A 156 -1.03 6.59 -10.19
CA TRP A 156 -2.33 5.97 -9.99
C TRP A 156 -2.48 4.72 -10.85
N GLY A 157 -3.17 3.72 -10.32
CA GLY A 157 -3.49 2.51 -11.07
C GLY A 157 -4.91 2.01 -10.83
N ARG A 158 -5.56 1.63 -11.93
CA ARG A 158 -6.76 0.78 -11.95
C ARG A 158 -6.30 -0.66 -12.11
N PHE A 159 -6.63 -1.49 -11.15
CA PHE A 159 -6.25 -2.90 -11.16
C PHE A 159 -7.47 -3.80 -11.26
N VAL A 160 -7.39 -4.81 -12.13
CA VAL A 160 -8.36 -5.89 -12.23
C VAL A 160 -7.61 -7.21 -12.18
N ARG A 161 -8.06 -8.12 -11.33
CA ARG A 161 -7.43 -9.45 -11.21
C ARG A 161 -7.48 -10.18 -12.54
N GLY A 162 -6.33 -10.63 -13.03
CA GLY A 162 -6.18 -11.30 -14.32
C GLY A 162 -5.90 -10.36 -15.50
N ALA A 163 -6.34 -9.10 -15.46
CA ALA A 163 -6.00 -8.08 -16.47
C ALA A 163 -4.78 -7.21 -16.08
N GLY A 164 -4.46 -7.17 -14.76
CA GLY A 164 -3.30 -6.41 -14.27
C GLY A 164 -3.61 -4.94 -13.96
N LEU A 165 -2.54 -4.13 -13.91
CA LEU A 165 -2.56 -2.70 -13.56
C LEU A 165 -2.56 -1.84 -14.82
N THR A 166 -3.57 -0.99 -14.95
CA THR A 166 -3.62 0.09 -15.96
C THR A 166 -3.37 1.42 -15.27
N ALA A 167 -2.40 2.19 -15.74
CA ALA A 167 -2.10 3.51 -15.19
C ALA A 167 -3.26 4.49 -15.46
N ILE A 168 -3.53 5.37 -14.48
CA ILE A 168 -4.45 6.49 -14.62
C ILE A 168 -3.60 7.77 -14.58
N ALA A 169 -3.68 8.57 -15.63
CA ALA A 169 -3.05 9.89 -15.68
C ALA A 169 -3.92 10.88 -14.90
N ALA A 170 -3.51 11.19 -13.67
CA ALA A 170 -4.24 12.08 -12.78
C ALA A 170 -3.28 12.82 -11.85
N PRO A 171 -3.64 14.03 -11.39
CA PRO A 171 -2.88 14.76 -10.39
C PRO A 171 -2.90 14.02 -9.04
N PRO A 172 -1.95 14.32 -8.14
CA PRO A 172 -1.97 13.78 -6.79
C PRO A 172 -3.21 14.20 -6.01
N LEU A 173 -3.68 13.29 -5.13
CA LEU A 173 -4.81 13.51 -4.23
C LEU A 173 -4.29 13.72 -2.79
N PRO A 174 -4.62 14.82 -2.11
CA PRO A 174 -4.27 15.00 -0.71
C PRO A 174 -5.16 14.14 0.17
N LEU A 175 -4.56 13.24 0.93
CA LEU A 175 -5.27 12.39 1.89
C LEU A 175 -4.69 12.54 3.29
N VAL A 176 -5.53 12.27 4.27
CA VAL A 176 -5.11 12.04 5.65
C VAL A 176 -5.24 10.55 5.92
N ILE A 177 -4.20 9.94 6.45
CA ILE A 177 -4.18 8.53 6.85
C ILE A 177 -4.20 8.44 8.36
N GLY A 178 -5.13 7.65 8.91
CA GLY A 178 -5.22 7.34 10.33
C GLY A 178 -4.92 5.87 10.59
N LEU A 179 -4.30 5.58 11.72
CA LEU A 179 -3.97 4.21 12.13
C LEU A 179 -4.90 3.81 13.28
N SER A 180 -5.66 2.74 13.08
CA SER A 180 -6.65 2.28 14.08
C SER A 180 -6.02 1.73 15.37
N GLY A 181 -4.72 1.38 15.32
CA GLY A 181 -4.05 0.69 16.42
C GLY A 181 -4.41 -0.80 16.54
N GLN A 182 -5.32 -1.29 15.69
CA GLN A 182 -5.74 -2.69 15.68
C GLN A 182 -4.96 -3.51 14.65
N PRO A 183 -4.43 -4.69 15.03
CA PRO A 183 -3.82 -5.60 14.08
C PRO A 183 -4.88 -6.10 13.10
N ARG A 184 -4.45 -6.48 11.90
CA ARG A 184 -5.35 -6.97 10.86
C ARG A 184 -4.82 -8.23 10.19
N SER A 185 -5.74 -9.03 9.66
CA SER A 185 -5.44 -10.15 8.78
C SER A 185 -6.27 -10.03 7.50
N THR A 186 -5.62 -9.63 6.41
CA THR A 186 -6.27 -9.57 5.09
C THR A 186 -6.83 -10.93 4.68
N ALA A 187 -6.08 -12.02 4.93
CA ALA A 187 -6.52 -13.37 4.62
C ALA A 187 -7.82 -13.74 5.36
N ALA A 188 -7.90 -13.42 6.67
CA ALA A 188 -9.11 -13.67 7.46
C ALA A 188 -10.33 -12.88 6.95
N MET A 189 -10.13 -11.62 6.55
CA MET A 189 -11.23 -10.79 6.02
C MET A 189 -11.68 -11.26 4.63
N VAL A 190 -10.75 -11.64 3.75
CA VAL A 190 -11.09 -12.24 2.44
C VAL A 190 -11.84 -13.56 2.62
N ALA A 191 -11.41 -14.42 3.55
CA ALA A 191 -12.11 -15.66 3.86
C ALA A 191 -13.53 -15.39 4.41
N ARG A 192 -13.70 -14.36 5.25
CA ARG A 192 -15.01 -13.93 5.76
C ARG A 192 -15.97 -13.55 4.63
N VAL A 193 -15.53 -12.70 3.69
CA VAL A 193 -16.33 -12.30 2.53
C VAL A 193 -16.66 -13.50 1.64
N ALA A 194 -15.70 -14.41 1.42
CA ALA A 194 -15.93 -15.64 0.66
C ALA A 194 -16.98 -16.54 1.31
N ALA A 195 -16.94 -16.70 2.64
CA ALA A 195 -17.95 -17.46 3.40
C ALA A 195 -19.33 -16.78 3.35
N ALA A 196 -19.40 -15.46 3.51
CA ALA A 196 -20.65 -14.71 3.39
C ALA A 196 -21.26 -14.85 1.98
N ARG A 197 -20.41 -14.79 0.94
CA ARG A 197 -20.82 -15.01 -0.46
C ARG A 197 -21.36 -16.40 -0.69
N ALA A 198 -20.75 -17.43 -0.12
CA ALA A 198 -21.26 -18.80 -0.21
C ALA A 198 -22.63 -18.95 0.46
N ALA A 199 -22.88 -18.23 1.58
CA ALA A 199 -24.14 -18.26 2.30
C ALA A 199 -25.26 -17.45 1.63
N ALA A 200 -24.95 -16.30 1.01
CA ALA A 200 -25.91 -15.38 0.40
C ALA A 200 -25.35 -14.77 -0.90
N PRO A 201 -25.20 -15.57 -1.98
CA PRO A 201 -24.49 -15.16 -3.20
C PRO A 201 -25.01 -13.86 -3.80
N ALA A 202 -26.33 -13.78 -4.06
CA ALA A 202 -26.93 -12.62 -4.74
C ALA A 202 -26.74 -11.30 -3.96
N ALA A 203 -26.89 -11.33 -2.63
CA ALA A 203 -26.74 -10.14 -1.79
C ALA A 203 -25.29 -9.67 -1.74
N ILE A 204 -24.33 -10.59 -1.60
CA ILE A 204 -22.92 -10.25 -1.54
C ILE A 204 -22.37 -9.84 -2.91
N ASP A 205 -22.78 -10.53 -4.00
CA ASP A 205 -22.38 -10.17 -5.37
C ASP A 205 -22.89 -8.77 -5.75
N ALA A 206 -24.10 -8.38 -5.31
CA ALA A 206 -24.61 -7.02 -5.51
C ALA A 206 -23.70 -5.96 -4.83
N ARG A 207 -23.25 -6.20 -3.59
CA ARG A 207 -22.32 -5.31 -2.88
C ARG A 207 -20.94 -5.25 -3.55
N LEU A 208 -20.39 -6.40 -3.95
CA LEU A 208 -19.11 -6.45 -4.65
C LEU A 208 -19.18 -5.72 -6.00
N THR A 209 -20.28 -5.87 -6.73
CA THR A 209 -20.55 -5.13 -7.97
C THR A 209 -20.62 -3.62 -7.70
N ARG A 210 -21.30 -3.21 -6.61
CA ARG A 210 -21.36 -1.79 -6.23
C ARG A 210 -19.99 -1.23 -5.89
N LEU A 211 -19.17 -1.94 -5.09
CA LEU A 211 -17.79 -1.54 -4.79
C LEU A 211 -16.93 -1.42 -6.06
N GLY A 212 -17.10 -2.33 -7.03
CA GLY A 212 -16.47 -2.24 -8.34
C GLY A 212 -16.89 -1.00 -9.12
N ALA A 213 -18.19 -0.68 -9.13
CA ALA A 213 -18.72 0.52 -9.78
C ALA A 213 -18.21 1.81 -9.13
N LEU A 214 -18.06 1.82 -7.80
CA LEU A 214 -17.44 2.96 -7.08
C LEU A 214 -15.96 3.12 -7.44
N ALA A 215 -15.24 2.02 -7.66
CA ALA A 215 -13.86 2.10 -8.13
C ALA A 215 -13.76 2.71 -9.54
N GLU A 216 -14.67 2.35 -10.45
CA GLU A 216 -14.73 2.96 -11.79
C GLU A 216 -15.10 4.45 -11.71
N ALA A 217 -16.02 4.84 -10.82
CA ALA A 217 -16.36 6.25 -10.59
C ALA A 217 -15.18 7.06 -10.07
N VAL A 218 -14.40 6.51 -9.13
CA VAL A 218 -13.17 7.14 -8.66
C VAL A 218 -12.14 7.25 -9.78
N ALA A 219 -11.94 6.19 -10.58
CA ALA A 219 -11.01 6.22 -11.73
C ALA A 219 -11.36 7.30 -12.73
N ALA A 220 -12.66 7.52 -12.98
CA ALA A 220 -13.16 8.56 -13.90
C ALA A 220 -13.01 9.97 -13.33
N ALA A 221 -13.14 10.15 -12.01
CA ALA A 221 -13.08 11.46 -11.36
C ALA A 221 -11.65 11.94 -11.05
N LEU A 222 -10.67 11.04 -10.93
CA LEU A 222 -9.28 11.39 -10.60
C LEU A 222 -8.63 12.38 -11.57
N PRO A 223 -8.78 12.26 -12.92
CA PRO A 223 -8.19 13.19 -13.87
C PRO A 223 -8.68 14.65 -13.72
N ASP A 224 -9.86 14.86 -13.15
CA ASP A 224 -10.45 16.19 -12.95
C ASP A 224 -9.78 16.97 -11.79
N GLY A 225 -8.86 16.34 -11.06
CA GLY A 225 -8.17 16.97 -9.93
C GLY A 225 -9.13 17.47 -8.86
N ALA A 226 -8.98 18.70 -8.42
CA ALA A 226 -9.82 19.27 -7.35
C ALA A 226 -11.33 19.28 -7.68
N ALA A 227 -11.71 19.41 -8.95
CA ALA A 227 -13.11 19.35 -9.36
C ALA A 227 -13.74 17.95 -9.17
N GLY A 228 -12.93 16.89 -9.21
CA GLY A 228 -13.35 15.51 -8.98
C GLY A 228 -13.46 15.13 -7.50
N TRP A 229 -12.84 15.90 -6.57
CA TRP A 229 -12.79 15.52 -5.15
C TRP A 229 -14.15 15.30 -4.47
N PRO A 230 -15.21 16.10 -4.73
CA PRO A 230 -16.52 15.83 -4.16
C PRO A 230 -17.07 14.46 -4.58
N ALA A 231 -16.92 14.08 -5.84
CA ALA A 231 -17.36 12.78 -6.35
C ALA A 231 -16.56 11.63 -5.72
N ILE A 232 -15.23 11.80 -5.57
CA ILE A 232 -14.36 10.83 -4.90
C ILE A 232 -14.77 10.69 -3.42
N GLY A 233 -15.04 11.82 -2.73
CA GLY A 233 -15.49 11.81 -1.34
C GLY A 233 -16.80 11.04 -1.15
N LEU A 234 -17.78 11.26 -2.00
CA LEU A 234 -19.05 10.53 -1.99
C LEU A 234 -18.85 9.03 -2.23
N ALA A 235 -18.01 8.68 -3.21
CA ALA A 235 -17.68 7.27 -3.48
C ALA A 235 -16.96 6.61 -2.29
N MET A 236 -16.09 7.34 -1.58
CA MET A 236 -15.45 6.83 -0.37
C MET A 236 -16.45 6.56 0.75
N ILE A 237 -17.43 7.43 0.96
CA ILE A 237 -18.50 7.25 1.96
C ILE A 237 -19.27 5.96 1.68
N GLU A 238 -19.78 5.84 0.46
CA GLU A 238 -20.57 4.68 0.07
C GLU A 238 -19.75 3.39 0.08
N ALA A 239 -18.49 3.45 -0.34
CA ALA A 239 -17.60 2.29 -0.26
C ALA A 239 -17.39 1.83 1.18
N HIS A 240 -17.31 2.75 2.17
CA HIS A 240 -17.22 2.37 3.57
C HIS A 240 -18.48 1.66 4.06
N ASP A 241 -19.65 2.18 3.71
CA ASP A 241 -20.94 1.58 4.08
C ASP A 241 -21.08 0.16 3.51
N GLU A 242 -20.70 -0.05 2.24
CA GLU A 242 -20.69 -1.39 1.63
C GLU A 242 -19.67 -2.33 2.29
N LEU A 243 -18.46 -1.86 2.63
CA LEU A 243 -17.45 -2.64 3.32
C LEU A 243 -17.88 -3.01 4.75
N ALA A 244 -18.54 -2.09 5.45
CA ALA A 244 -19.12 -2.37 6.76
C ALA A 244 -20.22 -3.44 6.65
N ALA A 245 -21.09 -3.35 5.66
CA ALA A 245 -22.14 -4.33 5.41
C ALA A 245 -21.59 -5.70 4.96
N LEU A 246 -20.40 -5.76 4.34
CA LEU A 246 -19.68 -7.02 4.10
C LEU A 246 -19.04 -7.61 5.38
N GLY A 247 -19.13 -6.90 6.51
CA GLY A 247 -18.60 -7.33 7.81
C GLY A 247 -17.09 -7.22 7.93
N VAL A 248 -16.43 -6.37 7.11
CA VAL A 248 -14.98 -6.18 7.14
C VAL A 248 -14.55 -4.91 7.88
N SER A 249 -15.51 -4.08 8.32
CA SER A 249 -15.22 -3.00 9.25
C SER A 249 -15.24 -3.48 10.70
N THR A 250 -14.85 -2.61 11.62
CA THR A 250 -14.91 -2.80 13.06
C THR A 250 -15.47 -1.53 13.69
N ALA A 251 -16.05 -1.63 14.90
CA ALA A 251 -16.54 -0.45 15.64
C ALA A 251 -15.46 0.64 15.74
N ARG A 252 -14.19 0.25 15.87
CA ARG A 252 -13.07 1.21 15.91
C ARG A 252 -12.86 1.92 14.59
N LEU A 253 -12.92 1.22 13.46
CA LEU A 253 -12.80 1.81 12.13
C LEU A 253 -14.00 2.74 11.86
N ASP A 254 -15.21 2.31 12.19
CA ASP A 254 -16.44 3.09 12.01
C ASP A 254 -16.40 4.39 12.85
N GLU A 255 -15.94 4.30 14.10
CA GLU A 255 -15.73 5.47 14.98
C GLU A 255 -14.79 6.50 14.35
N LEU A 256 -13.64 6.04 13.82
CA LEU A 256 -12.63 6.92 13.23
C LEU A 256 -13.10 7.52 11.91
N VAL A 257 -13.82 6.75 11.07
CA VAL A 257 -14.45 7.26 9.86
C VAL A 257 -15.49 8.32 10.17
N ALA A 258 -16.36 8.09 11.16
CA ALA A 258 -17.35 9.07 11.60
C ALA A 258 -16.68 10.34 12.15
N ALA A 259 -15.59 10.20 12.92
CA ALA A 259 -14.82 11.33 13.42
C ALA A 259 -14.21 12.19 12.31
N ALA A 260 -13.65 11.57 11.27
CA ALA A 260 -13.10 12.31 10.12
C ALA A 260 -14.19 13.07 9.36
N ARG A 261 -15.33 12.44 9.12
CA ARG A 261 -16.50 13.09 8.48
C ARG A 261 -17.03 14.24 9.32
N GLY A 262 -17.15 14.04 10.64
CA GLY A 262 -17.56 15.09 11.57
C GLY A 262 -16.57 16.26 11.66
N ALA A 263 -15.31 16.04 11.31
CA ALA A 263 -14.26 17.06 11.21
C ALA A 263 -14.16 17.71 9.80
N GLY A 264 -15.14 17.50 8.91
CA GLY A 264 -15.24 18.17 7.62
C GLY A 264 -14.58 17.45 6.45
N ALA A 265 -14.16 16.18 6.59
CA ALA A 265 -13.68 15.41 5.45
C ALA A 265 -14.79 15.22 4.40
N LEU A 266 -14.49 15.42 3.11
CA LEU A 266 -15.38 15.15 1.97
C LEU A 266 -15.80 13.68 1.92
N GLY A 267 -14.93 12.79 2.37
CA GLY A 267 -15.18 11.36 2.50
C GLY A 267 -14.12 10.70 3.36
N ALA A 268 -14.49 9.60 4.01
CA ALA A 268 -13.56 8.78 4.78
C ALA A 268 -13.99 7.31 4.73
N LYS A 269 -13.01 6.40 4.78
CA LYS A 269 -13.26 4.96 4.74
C LYS A 269 -12.06 4.16 5.26
N LEU A 270 -12.29 2.91 5.64
CA LEU A 270 -11.21 1.95 5.81
C LEU A 270 -10.46 1.72 4.48
N THR A 271 -9.20 1.32 4.52
CA THR A 271 -8.42 0.93 3.32
C THR A 271 -7.81 -0.44 3.48
N GLY A 272 -7.73 -1.18 2.38
CA GLY A 272 -7.22 -2.55 2.33
C GLY A 272 -8.21 -3.58 2.86
N GLY A 273 -7.73 -4.62 3.54
CA GLY A 273 -8.56 -5.77 3.94
C GLY A 273 -9.58 -5.50 5.03
N GLY A 274 -9.48 -4.41 5.78
CA GLY A 274 -10.32 -4.20 6.96
C GLY A 274 -9.93 -5.07 8.16
N GLY A 275 -10.84 -5.18 9.15
CA GLY A 275 -10.58 -5.86 10.41
C GLY A 275 -9.62 -5.12 11.34
N GLY A 276 -9.18 -3.93 10.98
CA GLY A 276 -8.15 -3.08 11.60
C GLY A 276 -7.30 -2.38 10.56
N GLY A 277 -6.07 -1.98 10.91
CA GLY A 277 -5.14 -1.30 10.01
C GLY A 277 -5.41 0.19 9.86
N ALA A 278 -5.45 0.70 8.63
CA ALA A 278 -5.56 2.13 8.34
C ALA A 278 -6.95 2.54 7.83
N ILE A 279 -7.25 3.81 8.04
CA ILE A 279 -8.35 4.56 7.44
C ILE A 279 -7.79 5.70 6.60
N ILE A 280 -8.53 6.14 5.62
CA ILE A 280 -8.21 7.30 4.78
C ILE A 280 -9.34 8.31 4.83
N ALA A 281 -8.98 9.58 4.80
CA ALA A 281 -9.92 10.69 4.69
C ALA A 281 -9.47 11.68 3.64
N LEU A 282 -10.40 12.15 2.82
CA LEU A 282 -10.20 13.23 1.87
C LEU A 282 -10.63 14.54 2.54
N ALA A 283 -9.66 15.31 3.02
CA ALA A 283 -9.89 16.56 3.76
C ALA A 283 -8.95 17.65 3.23
N PRO A 284 -9.18 18.15 2.00
CA PRO A 284 -8.27 19.09 1.37
C PRO A 284 -8.22 20.46 2.07
N ASP A 285 -9.34 20.89 2.65
CA ASP A 285 -9.46 22.21 3.25
C ASP A 285 -8.86 22.27 4.67
N ASP A 286 -9.11 21.26 5.50
CA ASP A 286 -8.60 21.22 6.88
C ASP A 286 -8.18 19.78 7.31
N PRO A 287 -7.04 19.30 6.84
CA PRO A 287 -6.50 18.01 7.27
C PRO A 287 -6.13 18.00 8.77
N ALA A 288 -5.85 19.18 9.36
CA ALA A 288 -5.47 19.28 10.77
C ALA A 288 -6.65 18.98 11.69
N ALA A 289 -7.87 19.41 11.33
CA ALA A 289 -9.08 19.07 12.09
C ALA A 289 -9.32 17.55 12.14
N VAL A 290 -9.09 16.84 11.02
CA VAL A 290 -9.20 15.38 10.96
C VAL A 290 -8.14 14.71 11.85
N LEU A 291 -6.88 15.16 11.78
CA LEU A 291 -5.82 14.66 12.65
C LEU A 291 -6.11 14.89 14.13
N ALA A 292 -6.62 16.06 14.49
CA ALA A 292 -7.02 16.38 15.87
C ALA A 292 -8.17 15.48 16.35
N ALA A 293 -9.19 15.25 15.52
CA ALA A 293 -10.30 14.37 15.82
C ALA A 293 -9.88 12.92 16.06
N TRP A 294 -8.89 12.44 15.30
CA TRP A 294 -8.29 11.11 15.49
C TRP A 294 -7.38 11.05 16.70
N ALA A 295 -6.54 12.07 16.92
CA ALA A 295 -5.66 12.16 18.11
C ALA A 295 -6.45 12.15 19.42
N ALA A 296 -7.59 12.86 19.47
CA ALA A 296 -8.51 12.85 20.62
C ALA A 296 -9.09 11.44 20.92
N ARG A 297 -9.01 10.53 19.97
CA ARG A 297 -9.42 9.12 20.09
C ARG A 297 -8.21 8.16 20.18
N GLY A 298 -7.01 8.68 20.40
CA GLY A 298 -5.80 7.88 20.53
C GLY A 298 -5.37 7.18 19.22
N ALA A 299 -5.80 7.70 18.06
CA ALA A 299 -5.41 7.19 16.76
C ALA A 299 -4.38 8.15 16.13
N PRO A 300 -3.11 7.74 15.95
CA PRO A 300 -2.14 8.55 15.25
C PRO A 300 -2.47 8.59 13.76
N GLY A 301 -2.09 9.68 13.09
CA GLY A 301 -2.30 9.87 11.67
C GLY A 301 -1.28 10.82 11.06
N PHE A 302 -1.33 10.95 9.75
CA PHE A 302 -0.46 11.86 9.00
C PHE A 302 -1.13 12.29 7.69
N VAL A 303 -0.74 13.48 7.22
CA VAL A 303 -1.10 13.95 5.87
C VAL A 303 -0.13 13.33 4.85
N THR A 304 -0.63 13.01 3.67
CA THR A 304 0.13 12.42 2.57
C THR A 304 -0.44 12.85 1.23
N SER A 305 0.38 12.79 0.21
CA SER A 305 -0.01 12.94 -1.18
C SER A 305 -0.02 11.56 -1.85
N VAL A 306 -1.09 11.24 -2.56
CA VAL A 306 -1.29 9.93 -3.21
C VAL A 306 -1.32 10.12 -4.72
N GLY A 307 -0.69 9.22 -5.47
CA GLY A 307 -0.65 9.27 -6.93
C GLY A 307 0.54 10.07 -7.48
N GLY A 308 1.49 10.48 -6.63
CA GLY A 308 2.76 11.04 -7.06
C GLY A 308 3.78 9.97 -7.51
N LEU A 309 4.93 10.42 -7.99
CA LEU A 309 6.08 9.55 -8.23
C LEU A 309 6.72 9.16 -6.89
N PRO A 310 7.26 7.93 -6.76
CA PRO A 310 7.87 7.45 -5.53
C PRO A 310 9.24 8.09 -5.26
#